data_78ec0a48cdf55ca1f26b1bf010f8802b
#
_entry.id   78ec0a48cdf55ca1f26b1bf010f8802b
#
_cell.length_a   1.000
_cell.length_b   1.000
_cell.length_c   1.000
_cell.angle_alpha   90.00
_cell.angle_beta   90.00
_cell.angle_gamma   90.00
#
_symmetry.space_group_name_H-M   'P 1'
#
loop_
_entity.id
_entity.type
_entity.pdbx_description
1 polymer ?
#
loop_
_entity_poly.entity_id
_entity_poly.type
_entity_poly.pdbx_seq_one_letter_code
_entity_poly.pdbx_strand_id
1 'polypeptide(L)'
;MKMSKMFMPTLREVPADAEITSHQLMLRAGMIRKMASGVYNQLPMGIRVFNKIQEIIREELNKKGCQEILCSALIPAELWKESGRWDVMGAEMMRLKDRNDRDFCLGPTHEEVFTDLIKQEITSYKQLPLNLYQIQVKYRDERRPRFGVMRTRSFTMKDAYSFDTDEAGLDKSYQDMFDAYTNIFARCGLDNSPVQADTGAIGGSVSAEFMVKSEVGEDEIVFCSGCDYAANMEKAVAVVAEPSTEEMKELKEVHTPGVHTIEELENFFKLSADKFAKTLVFVADGKTVAVVVRGDREVNETKVGNAVGGVVEFELANEEVVKAVTNAEIGFAGPIGIKADYVLIDNEVANARNLIIGANKTEYHIENANYGRDFEGTVGDFRNVTEQDKCTKCGSHFEIARGVEVGHIFKLGTKYSEAMGCNFIDKDGKSKPVVMGCYGIGVERTAAAIIEQHHDENGITWPLAIAPYHVVVVPVNIKKEEHMEAAENIYNELQDMGVEVLLDDRDERAGVKFKDSELIGIPMRITVGKDIVDGKVEFKLRKSEEKEVISLDEIKSRVEAEFVKNNIKLG
;
A
#
# COMPACT_ATOMS: atom_id res chain seq x y z
N MET A 1 31.88 0.26 12.52
CA MET A 1 32.32 0.91 11.25
C MET A 1 32.83 2.32 11.54
N LYS A 2 33.97 2.76 10.92
CA LYS A 2 34.49 4.12 11.03
C LYS A 2 33.91 5.00 9.89
N MET A 3 33.38 6.20 10.23
CA MET A 3 32.73 7.07 9.25
C MET A 3 33.68 7.60 8.18
N SER A 4 34.98 7.81 8.52
CA SER A 4 36.00 8.21 7.53
C SER A 4 36.18 7.22 6.37
N LYS A 5 35.76 5.97 6.55
CA LYS A 5 35.84 4.90 5.54
C LYS A 5 34.51 4.54 4.91
N MET A 6 33.44 5.21 5.30
CA MET A 6 32.10 4.87 4.84
C MET A 6 31.65 5.76 3.69
N PHE A 7 31.08 5.15 2.64
CA PHE A 7 30.41 5.90 1.59
C PHE A 7 29.03 6.38 2.12
N MET A 8 29.01 7.60 2.62
CA MET A 8 27.84 8.22 3.24
C MET A 8 27.68 9.67 2.76
N PRO A 9 27.19 9.87 1.54
CA PRO A 9 27.08 11.19 0.94
C PRO A 9 25.83 11.92 1.44
N THR A 10 25.87 12.48 2.65
CA THR A 10 24.77 13.30 3.20
C THR A 10 24.64 14.62 2.41
N LEU A 11 23.39 15.13 2.34
CA LEU A 11 23.08 16.38 1.68
C LEU A 11 22.55 17.40 2.69
N ARG A 12 23.01 18.66 2.57
CA ARG A 12 22.51 19.77 3.39
C ARG A 12 21.14 20.26 2.91
N GLU A 13 21.02 20.43 1.60
CA GLU A 13 19.82 20.92 0.93
C GLU A 13 18.89 19.77 0.56
N VAL A 14 17.60 20.07 0.55
CA VAL A 14 16.55 19.17 0.05
C VAL A 14 16.60 19.21 -1.48
N PRO A 15 16.72 18.06 -2.17
CA PRO A 15 16.60 18.02 -3.60
C PRO A 15 15.23 18.52 -4.09
N ALA A 16 15.23 19.32 -5.15
CA ALA A 16 14.03 20.03 -5.64
C ALA A 16 12.90 19.09 -6.10
N ASP A 17 13.23 17.84 -6.44
CA ASP A 17 12.28 16.80 -6.87
C ASP A 17 11.78 15.89 -5.74
N ALA A 18 12.16 16.18 -4.49
CA ALA A 18 11.71 15.43 -3.32
C ALA A 18 10.52 16.13 -2.65
N GLU A 19 9.33 15.57 -2.83
CA GLU A 19 8.07 16.18 -2.39
C GLU A 19 7.71 15.85 -0.94
N ILE A 20 7.83 14.57 -0.54
CA ILE A 20 7.42 14.08 0.78
C ILE A 20 8.62 13.91 1.73
N THR A 21 8.36 13.90 3.03
CA THR A 21 9.38 13.86 4.07
C THR A 21 10.30 12.65 3.97
N SER A 22 9.76 11.45 3.79
CA SER A 22 10.58 10.24 3.66
C SER A 22 11.52 10.30 2.47
N HIS A 23 11.06 10.78 1.31
CA HIS A 23 11.90 10.96 0.13
C HIS A 23 13.03 11.96 0.38
N GLN A 24 12.70 13.12 0.97
CA GLN A 24 13.66 14.15 1.34
C GLN A 24 14.74 13.61 2.29
N LEU A 25 14.33 12.95 3.37
CA LEU A 25 15.23 12.44 4.39
C LEU A 25 16.08 11.27 3.88
N MET A 26 15.53 10.34 3.11
CA MET A 26 16.30 9.24 2.52
C MET A 26 17.41 9.75 1.58
N LEU A 27 17.14 10.76 0.76
CA LEU A 27 18.13 11.39 -0.10
C LEU A 27 19.19 12.14 0.71
N ARG A 28 18.76 12.95 1.70
CA ARG A 28 19.66 13.74 2.54
C ARG A 28 20.54 12.87 3.45
N ALA A 29 19.99 11.82 4.03
CA ALA A 29 20.73 10.88 4.89
C ALA A 29 21.66 9.93 4.10
N GLY A 30 21.70 10.03 2.76
CA GLY A 30 22.54 9.16 1.95
C GLY A 30 22.10 7.69 1.97
N MET A 31 20.80 7.44 1.98
CA MET A 31 20.24 6.08 1.93
C MET A 31 19.98 5.62 0.50
N ILE A 32 19.55 6.54 -0.37
CA ILE A 32 19.22 6.28 -1.77
C ILE A 32 19.78 7.38 -2.69
N ARG A 33 19.90 7.05 -3.99
CA ARG A 33 20.16 8.03 -5.06
C ARG A 33 19.32 7.69 -6.28
N LYS A 34 18.66 8.69 -6.81
CA LYS A 34 17.85 8.58 -8.03
C LYS A 34 18.76 8.32 -9.24
N MET A 35 18.44 7.31 -10.02
CA MET A 35 19.08 7.00 -11.30
C MET A 35 18.19 7.44 -12.47
N ALA A 36 16.88 7.16 -12.37
CA ALA A 36 15.86 7.60 -13.30
C ALA A 36 14.52 7.77 -12.54
N SER A 37 13.48 8.24 -13.21
CA SER A 37 12.15 8.34 -12.61
C SER A 37 11.65 6.97 -12.13
N GLY A 38 11.41 6.83 -10.82
CA GLY A 38 11.01 5.57 -10.20
C GLY A 38 12.12 4.49 -10.12
N VAL A 39 13.39 4.86 -10.35
CA VAL A 39 14.52 3.93 -10.24
C VAL A 39 15.60 4.54 -9.35
N TYR A 40 15.94 3.84 -8.25
CA TYR A 40 16.86 4.30 -7.23
C TYR A 40 17.98 3.30 -6.97
N ASN A 41 19.19 3.82 -6.78
CA ASN A 41 20.29 3.08 -6.18
C ASN A 41 20.15 3.12 -4.67
N GLN A 42 20.32 1.99 -4.01
CA GLN A 42 20.36 1.87 -2.56
C GLN A 42 21.81 2.02 -2.08
N LEU A 43 22.04 2.90 -1.12
CA LEU A 43 23.37 3.18 -0.58
C LEU A 43 23.58 2.47 0.77
N PRO A 44 24.81 2.40 1.31
CA PRO A 44 25.11 1.59 2.50
C PRO A 44 24.19 1.79 3.70
N MET A 45 23.76 3.04 3.98
CA MET A 45 22.81 3.31 5.08
C MET A 45 21.42 2.73 4.78
N GLY A 46 20.93 2.88 3.55
CA GLY A 46 19.64 2.31 3.13
C GLY A 46 19.64 0.79 3.16
N ILE A 47 20.67 0.16 2.59
CA ILE A 47 20.83 -1.31 2.59
C ILE A 47 20.77 -1.89 4.00
N ARG A 48 21.38 -1.23 4.99
CA ARG A 48 21.35 -1.71 6.38
C ARG A 48 19.93 -1.73 6.93
N VAL A 49 19.16 -0.67 6.71
CA VAL A 49 17.75 -0.59 7.15
C VAL A 49 16.89 -1.63 6.43
N PHE A 50 17.01 -1.72 5.11
CA PHE A 50 16.22 -2.66 4.31
C PHE A 50 16.52 -4.12 4.69
N ASN A 51 17.80 -4.47 4.92
CA ASN A 51 18.18 -5.80 5.36
C ASN A 51 17.61 -6.15 6.75
N LYS A 52 17.55 -5.19 7.70
CA LYS A 52 16.94 -5.40 9.00
C LYS A 52 15.44 -5.64 8.92
N ILE A 53 14.75 -4.89 8.07
CA ILE A 53 13.32 -5.14 7.79
C ILE A 53 13.15 -6.55 7.19
N GLN A 54 13.97 -6.93 6.21
CA GLN A 54 13.94 -8.27 5.61
C GLN A 54 14.22 -9.37 6.63
N GLU A 55 15.13 -9.15 7.58
CA GLU A 55 15.43 -10.13 8.63
C GLU A 55 14.26 -10.31 9.59
N ILE A 56 13.61 -9.23 10.02
CA ILE A 56 12.38 -9.30 10.81
C ILE A 56 11.29 -10.09 10.05
N ILE A 57 11.16 -9.87 8.74
CA ILE A 57 10.22 -10.61 7.89
C ILE A 57 10.57 -12.11 7.89
N ARG A 58 11.84 -12.49 7.69
CA ARG A 58 12.30 -13.90 7.73
C ARG A 58 11.97 -14.56 9.05
N GLU A 59 12.31 -13.92 10.15
CA GLU A 59 12.07 -14.45 11.48
C GLU A 59 10.58 -14.72 11.74
N GLU A 60 9.68 -13.80 11.39
CA GLU A 60 8.25 -13.99 11.64
C GLU A 60 7.64 -15.04 10.69
N LEU A 61 8.05 -15.10 9.44
CA LEU A 61 7.59 -16.13 8.50
C LEU A 61 8.10 -17.52 8.88
N ASN A 62 9.38 -17.63 9.27
CA ASN A 62 9.97 -18.89 9.72
C ASN A 62 9.26 -19.45 10.96
N LYS A 63 8.81 -18.60 11.90
CA LYS A 63 7.97 -19.01 13.05
C LYS A 63 6.64 -19.65 12.64
N LYS A 64 6.13 -19.27 11.47
CA LYS A 64 4.90 -19.84 10.87
C LYS A 64 5.19 -21.06 9.98
N GLY A 65 6.44 -21.52 9.91
CA GLY A 65 6.86 -22.68 9.11
C GLY A 65 6.99 -22.40 7.61
N CYS A 66 7.04 -21.14 7.21
CA CYS A 66 7.27 -20.76 5.82
C CYS A 66 8.73 -21.02 5.43
N GLN A 67 8.98 -21.36 4.16
CA GLN A 67 10.30 -21.66 3.64
C GLN A 67 10.72 -20.66 2.57
N GLU A 68 11.94 -20.12 2.69
CA GLU A 68 12.47 -19.15 1.72
C GLU A 68 13.00 -19.88 0.48
N ILE A 69 12.60 -19.40 -0.70
CA ILE A 69 13.16 -19.79 -2.00
C ILE A 69 13.51 -18.53 -2.79
N LEU A 70 14.14 -18.66 -3.93
CA LEU A 70 14.37 -17.55 -4.85
C LEU A 70 14.11 -18.00 -6.28
N CYS A 71 13.04 -17.46 -6.88
CA CYS A 71 12.69 -17.69 -8.26
C CYS A 71 13.39 -16.70 -9.20
N SER A 72 13.35 -16.94 -10.50
CA SER A 72 13.87 -16.00 -11.51
C SER A 72 13.00 -14.76 -11.62
N ALA A 73 13.62 -13.57 -11.70
CA ALA A 73 12.91 -12.33 -12.04
C ALA A 73 12.61 -12.22 -13.54
N LEU A 74 13.34 -12.97 -14.38
CA LEU A 74 13.08 -13.10 -15.82
C LEU A 74 12.14 -14.29 -16.04
N ILE A 75 10.92 -14.01 -16.49
CA ILE A 75 9.83 -14.98 -16.57
C ILE A 75 9.42 -15.17 -18.03
N PRO A 76 9.30 -16.42 -18.52
CA PRO A 76 8.79 -16.69 -19.87
C PRO A 76 7.30 -16.34 -19.97
N ALA A 77 6.89 -15.76 -21.10
CA ALA A 77 5.51 -15.33 -21.35
C ALA A 77 4.49 -16.46 -21.29
N GLU A 78 4.92 -17.69 -21.55
CA GLU A 78 4.06 -18.87 -21.57
C GLU A 78 3.30 -19.05 -20.26
N LEU A 79 3.94 -18.86 -19.10
CA LEU A 79 3.30 -18.98 -17.78
C LEU A 79 2.17 -17.96 -17.60
N TRP A 80 2.41 -16.74 -18.04
CA TRP A 80 1.43 -15.65 -17.99
C TRP A 80 0.27 -15.83 -18.97
N LYS A 81 0.56 -16.45 -20.14
CA LYS A 81 -0.48 -16.82 -21.13
C LYS A 81 -1.33 -17.98 -20.61
N GLU A 82 -0.72 -18.95 -19.91
CA GLU A 82 -1.43 -20.08 -19.29
C GLU A 82 -2.40 -19.62 -18.20
N SER A 83 -2.01 -18.64 -17.35
CA SER A 83 -2.90 -18.05 -16.35
C SER A 83 -3.94 -17.08 -16.92
N GLY A 84 -3.81 -16.67 -18.18
CA GLY A 84 -4.64 -15.66 -18.84
C GLY A 84 -4.31 -14.21 -18.45
N ARG A 85 -3.25 -13.98 -17.67
CA ARG A 85 -2.90 -12.63 -17.15
C ARG A 85 -1.93 -11.83 -18.04
N TRP A 86 -1.41 -12.43 -19.12
CA TRP A 86 -0.47 -11.73 -20.02
C TRP A 86 -1.04 -10.41 -20.53
N ASP A 87 -2.31 -10.39 -20.93
CA ASP A 87 -2.96 -9.18 -21.45
C ASP A 87 -3.58 -8.34 -20.34
N VAL A 88 -4.10 -8.97 -19.28
CA VAL A 88 -4.71 -8.30 -18.11
C VAL A 88 -3.74 -7.36 -17.38
N MET A 89 -2.45 -7.74 -17.27
CA MET A 89 -1.43 -6.89 -16.66
C MET A 89 -1.08 -5.65 -17.51
N GLY A 90 -1.53 -5.60 -18.76
CA GLY A 90 -1.44 -4.43 -19.62
C GLY A 90 -0.03 -3.85 -19.75
N ALA A 91 0.04 -2.53 -19.75
CA ALA A 91 1.28 -1.77 -19.91
C ALA A 91 2.19 -1.74 -18.67
N GLU A 92 1.69 -2.16 -17.50
CA GLU A 92 2.51 -2.23 -16.28
C GLU A 92 3.54 -3.35 -16.32
N MET A 93 3.32 -4.36 -17.16
CA MET A 93 4.27 -5.45 -17.33
C MET A 93 5.41 -5.05 -18.26
N MET A 94 6.65 -5.02 -17.76
CA MET A 94 7.85 -4.80 -18.56
C MET A 94 8.16 -6.03 -19.41
N ARG A 95 7.79 -5.98 -20.69
CA ARG A 95 7.95 -7.09 -21.67
C ARG A 95 9.24 -6.93 -22.47
N LEU A 96 9.86 -8.05 -22.81
CA LEU A 96 11.09 -8.09 -23.60
C LEU A 96 11.13 -9.36 -24.45
N LYS A 97 12.02 -9.40 -25.44
CA LYS A 97 12.29 -10.57 -26.25
C LYS A 97 13.74 -11.04 -26.08
N ASP A 98 13.94 -12.34 -26.09
CA ASP A 98 15.27 -12.91 -26.16
C ASP A 98 15.84 -12.88 -27.58
N ARG A 99 17.09 -13.38 -27.76
CA ARG A 99 17.75 -13.42 -29.07
C ARG A 99 17.07 -14.32 -30.11
N ASN A 100 16.18 -15.20 -29.66
CA ASN A 100 15.41 -16.10 -30.49
C ASN A 100 13.97 -15.60 -30.71
N ASP A 101 13.71 -14.32 -30.41
CA ASP A 101 12.41 -13.66 -30.54
C ASP A 101 11.30 -14.27 -29.65
N ARG A 102 11.68 -14.94 -28.54
CA ARG A 102 10.73 -15.46 -27.55
C ARG A 102 10.38 -14.36 -26.55
N ASP A 103 9.08 -14.29 -26.21
CA ASP A 103 8.57 -13.30 -25.26
C ASP A 103 8.91 -13.68 -23.82
N PHE A 104 9.36 -12.69 -23.07
CA PHE A 104 9.60 -12.73 -21.63
C PHE A 104 9.05 -11.47 -20.97
N CYS A 105 8.99 -11.47 -19.65
CA CYS A 105 8.79 -10.26 -18.87
C CYS A 105 9.75 -10.22 -17.66
N LEU A 106 9.94 -9.02 -17.12
CA LEU A 106 10.48 -8.84 -15.77
C LEU A 106 9.33 -8.98 -14.78
N GLY A 107 9.47 -9.85 -13.78
CA GLY A 107 8.38 -10.26 -12.88
C GLY A 107 7.78 -9.10 -12.07
N PRO A 108 6.53 -8.69 -12.32
CA PRO A 108 5.82 -7.76 -11.47
C PRO A 108 5.29 -8.42 -10.18
N THR A 109 5.07 -9.71 -10.24
CA THR A 109 4.65 -10.65 -9.18
C THR A 109 4.96 -12.08 -9.62
N HIS A 110 4.74 -13.12 -8.82
CA HIS A 110 5.21 -14.48 -9.12
C HIS A 110 4.18 -15.59 -8.88
N GLU A 111 2.88 -15.30 -8.88
CA GLU A 111 1.83 -16.33 -8.72
C GLU A 111 2.02 -17.48 -9.71
N GLU A 112 2.23 -17.15 -10.98
CA GLU A 112 2.42 -18.13 -12.07
C GLU A 112 3.66 -18.98 -11.85
N VAL A 113 4.78 -18.36 -11.45
CA VAL A 113 6.06 -19.07 -11.28
C VAL A 113 5.99 -20.04 -10.11
N PHE A 114 5.38 -19.64 -8.99
CA PHE A 114 5.19 -20.53 -7.84
C PHE A 114 4.18 -21.64 -8.16
N THR A 115 3.10 -21.35 -8.88
CA THR A 115 2.12 -22.35 -9.32
C THR A 115 2.76 -23.40 -10.22
N ASP A 116 3.59 -22.98 -11.18
CA ASP A 116 4.31 -23.90 -12.07
C ASP A 116 5.31 -24.78 -11.31
N LEU A 117 6.06 -24.20 -10.37
CA LEU A 117 6.96 -24.95 -9.49
C LEU A 117 6.20 -26.02 -8.69
N ILE A 118 5.08 -25.66 -8.06
CA ILE A 118 4.28 -26.58 -7.26
C ILE A 118 3.64 -27.66 -8.12
N LYS A 119 3.15 -27.34 -9.31
CA LYS A 119 2.62 -28.29 -10.29
C LYS A 119 3.61 -29.40 -10.62
N GLN A 120 4.90 -29.08 -10.66
CA GLN A 120 5.95 -30.05 -10.99
C GLN A 120 6.36 -30.94 -9.80
N GLU A 121 6.24 -30.44 -8.57
CA GLU A 121 6.82 -31.08 -7.37
C GLU A 121 5.77 -31.71 -6.45
N ILE A 122 4.52 -31.23 -6.46
CA ILE A 122 3.47 -31.70 -5.55
C ILE A 122 2.47 -32.58 -6.30
N THR A 123 2.32 -33.80 -5.82
CA THR A 123 1.40 -34.79 -6.42
C THR A 123 0.38 -35.35 -5.43
N SER A 124 0.56 -35.15 -4.12
CA SER A 124 -0.25 -35.76 -3.08
C SER A 124 -0.61 -34.78 -1.96
N TYR A 125 -1.81 -34.92 -1.41
CA TYR A 125 -2.27 -34.18 -0.24
C TYR A 125 -1.31 -34.27 0.98
N LYS A 126 -0.48 -35.32 1.06
CA LYS A 126 0.49 -35.50 2.14
C LYS A 126 1.63 -34.48 2.14
N GLN A 127 1.82 -33.79 1.01
CA GLN A 127 2.85 -32.74 0.83
C GLN A 127 2.29 -31.34 1.14
N LEU A 128 1.00 -31.24 1.44
CA LEU A 128 0.29 -30.01 1.76
C LEU A 128 -0.16 -30.01 3.25
N PRO A 129 -0.32 -28.86 3.94
CA PRO A 129 -0.11 -27.51 3.39
C PRO A 129 1.37 -27.18 3.21
N LEU A 130 1.64 -26.21 2.31
CA LEU A 130 2.99 -25.70 2.05
C LEU A 130 2.95 -24.17 1.91
N ASN A 131 3.86 -23.49 2.60
CA ASN A 131 4.02 -22.04 2.51
C ASN A 131 5.45 -21.71 2.06
N LEU A 132 5.58 -21.10 0.89
CA LEU A 132 6.86 -20.67 0.33
C LEU A 132 6.89 -19.15 0.18
N TYR A 133 8.05 -18.53 0.36
CA TYR A 133 8.22 -17.11 0.13
C TYR A 133 9.58 -16.77 -0.49
N GLN A 134 9.66 -15.60 -1.08
CA GLN A 134 10.91 -15.01 -1.54
C GLN A 134 10.99 -13.55 -1.14
N ILE A 135 12.21 -13.02 -1.12
CA ILE A 135 12.48 -11.59 -1.04
C ILE A 135 13.28 -11.23 -2.29
N GLN A 136 12.62 -10.53 -3.23
CA GLN A 136 13.18 -10.32 -4.55
C GLN A 136 12.74 -8.99 -5.15
N VAL A 137 13.55 -8.45 -6.06
CA VAL A 137 13.20 -7.27 -6.84
C VAL A 137 12.05 -7.57 -7.79
N LYS A 138 11.04 -6.71 -7.78
CA LYS A 138 9.91 -6.67 -8.71
C LYS A 138 10.05 -5.48 -9.65
N TYR A 139 9.43 -5.61 -10.82
CA TYR A 139 9.46 -4.61 -11.88
C TYR A 139 8.05 -4.30 -12.35
N ARG A 140 7.66 -3.04 -12.25
CA ARG A 140 6.36 -2.54 -12.75
C ARG A 140 6.60 -1.26 -13.52
N ASP A 141 6.12 -1.16 -14.76
CA ASP A 141 6.28 0.06 -15.56
C ASP A 141 5.25 1.11 -15.13
N GLU A 142 5.41 1.57 -13.92
CA GLU A 142 4.58 2.61 -13.32
C GLU A 142 4.50 3.84 -14.22
N ARG A 143 3.28 4.22 -14.59
CA ARG A 143 3.04 5.38 -15.46
C ARG A 143 3.49 6.69 -14.79
N ARG A 144 3.27 6.81 -13.48
CA ARG A 144 3.59 8.00 -12.68
C ARG A 144 4.30 7.61 -11.38
N PRO A 145 5.57 7.19 -11.44
CA PRO A 145 6.33 6.94 -10.22
C PRO A 145 6.51 8.26 -9.45
N ARG A 146 6.28 8.23 -8.16
CA ARG A 146 6.30 9.42 -7.29
C ARG A 146 6.64 9.06 -5.86
N PHE A 147 6.90 10.09 -5.03
CA PHE A 147 7.13 9.94 -3.60
C PHE A 147 8.32 9.05 -3.25
N GLY A 148 9.44 9.17 -4.00
CA GLY A 148 10.66 8.41 -3.74
C GLY A 148 10.45 6.92 -3.92
N VAL A 149 10.70 6.15 -2.86
CA VAL A 149 10.57 4.70 -2.86
C VAL A 149 9.16 4.20 -2.48
N MET A 150 8.20 5.09 -2.30
CA MET A 150 6.80 4.70 -2.08
C MET A 150 6.18 4.05 -3.31
N ARG A 151 6.42 4.63 -4.51
CA ARG A 151 5.92 4.12 -5.79
C ARG A 151 6.99 4.18 -6.86
N THR A 152 7.62 3.05 -7.12
CA THR A 152 8.79 2.89 -7.99
C THR A 152 8.56 1.85 -9.07
N ARG A 153 9.43 1.88 -10.09
CA ARG A 153 9.45 0.88 -11.18
C ARG A 153 10.24 -0.38 -10.85
N SER A 154 11.14 -0.29 -9.87
CA SER A 154 11.94 -1.41 -9.39
C SER A 154 12.03 -1.31 -7.87
N PHE A 155 11.60 -2.35 -7.15
CA PHE A 155 11.54 -2.39 -5.70
C PHE A 155 11.64 -3.80 -5.16
N THR A 156 12.11 -3.95 -3.93
CA THR A 156 12.17 -5.24 -3.24
C THR A 156 10.83 -5.57 -2.61
N MET A 157 10.29 -6.73 -2.94
CA MET A 157 9.09 -7.28 -2.33
C MET A 157 9.40 -8.61 -1.64
N LYS A 158 8.88 -8.79 -0.43
CA LYS A 158 8.63 -10.13 0.09
C LYS A 158 7.28 -10.57 -0.46
N ASP A 159 7.28 -11.60 -1.25
CA ASP A 159 6.06 -12.26 -1.71
C ASP A 159 6.06 -13.73 -1.25
N ALA A 160 4.94 -14.13 -0.63
CA ALA A 160 4.72 -15.47 -0.14
C ALA A 160 3.47 -16.05 -0.78
N TYR A 161 3.44 -17.39 -0.88
CA TYR A 161 2.36 -18.15 -1.49
C TYR A 161 2.07 -19.38 -0.64
N SER A 162 0.79 -19.55 -0.26
CA SER A 162 0.32 -20.75 0.42
C SER A 162 -0.35 -21.70 -0.56
N PHE A 163 -0.21 -22.99 -0.30
CA PHE A 163 -0.76 -24.08 -1.07
C PHE A 163 -1.44 -25.04 -0.08
N ASP A 164 -2.75 -25.17 -0.22
CA ASP A 164 -3.61 -25.87 0.72
C ASP A 164 -4.48 -26.89 -0.01
N THR A 165 -5.04 -27.87 0.74
CA THR A 165 -5.92 -28.90 0.17
C THR A 165 -7.36 -28.44 0.00
N ASP A 166 -7.78 -27.42 0.75
CA ASP A 166 -9.15 -26.91 0.80
C ASP A 166 -9.21 -25.49 1.35
N GLU A 167 -10.39 -24.89 1.35
CA GLU A 167 -10.64 -23.55 1.85
C GLU A 167 -10.35 -23.40 3.36
N ALA A 168 -10.57 -24.46 4.15
CA ALA A 168 -10.27 -24.40 5.59
C ALA A 168 -8.75 -24.35 5.85
N GLY A 169 -7.97 -25.03 5.02
CA GLY A 169 -6.50 -24.90 5.00
C GLY A 169 -6.06 -23.50 4.62
N LEU A 170 -6.64 -22.93 3.55
CA LEU A 170 -6.39 -21.56 3.13
C LEU A 170 -6.75 -20.54 4.23
N ASP A 171 -7.86 -20.72 4.93
CA ASP A 171 -8.27 -19.86 6.04
C ASP A 171 -7.20 -19.83 7.13
N LYS A 172 -6.63 -20.98 7.46
CA LYS A 172 -5.55 -21.09 8.43
C LYS A 172 -4.27 -20.42 7.93
N SER A 173 -3.85 -20.70 6.71
CA SER A 173 -2.67 -20.09 6.10
C SER A 173 -2.81 -18.57 6.03
N TYR A 174 -3.98 -18.07 5.69
CA TYR A 174 -4.30 -16.64 5.66
C TYR A 174 -4.20 -16.01 7.06
N GLN A 175 -4.75 -16.66 8.09
CA GLN A 175 -4.66 -16.16 9.47
C GLN A 175 -3.22 -16.17 9.98
N ASP A 176 -2.44 -17.21 9.68
CA ASP A 176 -1.02 -17.29 10.04
C ASP A 176 -0.22 -16.13 9.41
N MET A 177 -0.53 -15.77 8.16
CA MET A 177 0.08 -14.62 7.49
C MET A 177 -0.39 -13.29 8.06
N PHE A 178 -1.67 -13.15 8.39
CA PHE A 178 -2.21 -11.97 9.05
C PHE A 178 -1.49 -11.69 10.38
N ASP A 179 -1.31 -12.71 11.20
CA ASP A 179 -0.60 -12.62 12.47
C ASP A 179 0.89 -12.28 12.26
N ALA A 180 1.53 -12.92 11.27
CA ALA A 180 2.93 -12.64 10.94
C ALA A 180 3.13 -11.18 10.51
N TYR A 181 2.25 -10.62 9.67
CA TYR A 181 2.31 -9.23 9.22
C TYR A 181 2.12 -8.25 10.38
N THR A 182 1.13 -8.53 11.25
CA THR A 182 0.90 -7.73 12.46
C THR A 182 2.19 -7.66 13.31
N ASN A 183 2.86 -8.80 13.51
CA ASN A 183 4.12 -8.85 14.26
C ASN A 183 5.27 -8.16 13.52
N ILE A 184 5.40 -8.35 12.20
CA ILE A 184 6.44 -7.71 11.38
C ILE A 184 6.37 -6.20 11.53
N PHE A 185 5.19 -5.60 11.29
CA PHE A 185 5.04 -4.15 11.35
C PHE A 185 5.21 -3.61 12.77
N ALA A 186 4.67 -4.29 13.78
CA ALA A 186 4.87 -3.91 15.19
C ALA A 186 6.35 -3.94 15.58
N ARG A 187 7.12 -4.97 15.17
CA ARG A 187 8.57 -5.07 15.42
C ARG A 187 9.37 -4.01 14.67
N CYS A 188 8.92 -3.62 13.49
CA CYS A 188 9.48 -2.48 12.74
C CYS A 188 9.13 -1.13 13.36
N GLY A 189 8.23 -1.09 14.36
CA GLY A 189 7.77 0.12 15.01
C GLY A 189 6.78 0.93 14.16
N LEU A 190 6.07 0.28 13.25
CA LEU A 190 5.10 0.88 12.35
C LEU A 190 3.68 0.70 12.87
N ASP A 191 2.99 1.81 13.14
CA ASP A 191 1.57 1.81 13.45
C ASP A 191 0.77 1.66 12.16
N ASN A 192 -0.06 0.63 12.11
CA ASN A 192 -0.84 0.29 10.92
C ASN A 192 -2.22 -0.27 11.29
N SER A 193 -3.13 -0.25 10.34
CA SER A 193 -4.47 -0.82 10.47
C SER A 193 -4.75 -1.78 9.33
N PRO A 194 -5.06 -3.05 9.61
CA PRO A 194 -5.58 -3.96 8.59
C PRO A 194 -6.96 -3.49 8.12
N VAL A 195 -7.17 -3.39 6.82
CA VAL A 195 -8.43 -2.95 6.20
C VAL A 195 -8.87 -3.93 5.13
N GLN A 196 -10.19 -4.09 4.95
CA GLN A 196 -10.73 -4.87 3.84
C GLN A 196 -10.43 -4.16 2.52
N ALA A 197 -10.01 -4.93 1.51
CA ALA A 197 -9.61 -4.40 0.22
C ALA A 197 -10.28 -5.12 -0.95
N ASP A 198 -10.26 -4.50 -2.12
CA ASP A 198 -10.59 -5.15 -3.38
C ASP A 198 -9.44 -6.05 -3.83
N THR A 199 -9.73 -7.11 -4.58
CA THR A 199 -8.72 -8.09 -5.02
C THR A 199 -8.04 -7.70 -6.33
N GLY A 200 -8.57 -6.75 -7.08
CA GLY A 200 -8.01 -6.21 -8.31
C GLY A 200 -7.56 -7.27 -9.33
N ALA A 201 -6.50 -6.97 -10.07
CA ALA A 201 -5.92 -7.85 -11.09
C ALA A 201 -5.33 -9.17 -10.53
N ILE A 202 -4.97 -9.20 -9.25
CA ILE A 202 -4.53 -10.42 -8.56
C ILE A 202 -5.69 -11.41 -8.49
N GLY A 203 -6.89 -10.92 -8.13
CA GLY A 203 -8.11 -11.72 -8.03
C GLY A 203 -8.19 -12.52 -6.73
N GLY A 204 -9.17 -13.44 -6.69
CA GLY A 204 -9.51 -14.17 -5.47
C GLY A 204 -10.80 -13.68 -4.84
N SER A 205 -11.13 -14.17 -3.63
CA SER A 205 -12.40 -13.90 -2.97
C SER A 205 -12.32 -12.86 -1.85
N VAL A 206 -11.19 -12.77 -1.19
CA VAL A 206 -10.96 -11.90 -0.01
C VAL A 206 -9.56 -11.33 -0.06
N SER A 207 -9.43 -10.06 0.28
CA SER A 207 -8.13 -9.46 0.55
C SER A 207 -8.17 -8.48 1.72
N ALA A 208 -7.02 -8.26 2.35
CA ALA A 208 -6.81 -7.24 3.36
C ALA A 208 -5.46 -6.55 3.16
N GLU A 209 -5.50 -5.23 3.26
CA GLU A 209 -4.32 -4.36 3.20
C GLU A 209 -3.90 -3.94 4.62
N PHE A 210 -2.61 -3.90 4.85
CA PHE A 210 -2.04 -3.28 6.05
C PHE A 210 -1.69 -1.83 5.70
N MET A 211 -2.53 -0.92 6.20
CA MET A 211 -2.50 0.50 5.84
C MET A 211 -1.89 1.33 6.97
N VAL A 212 -1.04 2.25 6.58
CA VAL A 212 -0.44 3.26 7.47
C VAL A 212 -1.14 4.58 7.23
N LYS A 213 -1.79 5.15 8.26
CA LYS A 213 -2.39 6.48 8.16
C LYS A 213 -1.29 7.51 7.88
N SER A 214 -1.44 8.26 6.79
CA SER A 214 -0.48 9.28 6.36
C SER A 214 -1.15 10.26 5.42
N GLU A 215 -0.92 11.56 5.63
CA GLU A 215 -1.43 12.62 4.75
C GLU A 215 -0.90 12.52 3.31
N VAL A 216 0.27 11.89 3.14
CA VAL A 216 0.87 11.64 1.82
C VAL A 216 0.39 10.32 1.19
N GLY A 217 -0.54 9.60 1.86
CA GLY A 217 -1.13 8.38 1.33
C GLY A 217 -1.88 8.61 0.03
N GLU A 218 -1.84 7.61 -0.86
CA GLU A 218 -2.54 7.65 -2.14
C GLU A 218 -3.97 7.14 -2.02
N ASP A 219 -4.23 6.21 -1.09
CA ASP A 219 -5.49 5.52 -0.94
C ASP A 219 -6.33 6.13 0.18
N GLU A 220 -7.63 6.21 -0.04
CA GLU A 220 -8.59 6.60 0.98
C GLU A 220 -9.06 5.37 1.77
N ILE A 221 -9.00 5.49 3.08
CA ILE A 221 -9.35 4.44 4.03
C ILE A 221 -10.55 4.91 4.84
N VAL A 222 -11.53 4.03 4.95
CA VAL A 222 -12.77 4.25 5.70
C VAL A 222 -12.71 3.47 7.01
N PHE A 223 -12.80 4.16 8.13
CA PHE A 223 -12.87 3.61 9.47
C PHE A 223 -14.24 3.85 10.09
N CYS A 224 -14.73 2.91 10.87
CA CYS A 224 -15.93 3.15 11.68
C CYS A 224 -15.52 3.81 13.00
N SER A 225 -16.21 4.87 13.39
CA SER A 225 -15.99 5.56 14.69
C SER A 225 -16.45 4.75 15.91
N GLY A 226 -17.24 3.67 15.71
CA GLY A 226 -17.87 2.91 16.80
C GLY A 226 -17.51 1.43 16.88
N CYS A 227 -16.81 0.86 15.88
CA CYS A 227 -16.38 -0.54 15.89
C CYS A 227 -15.09 -0.75 15.07
N ASP A 228 -14.68 -2.00 14.95
CA ASP A 228 -13.47 -2.45 14.24
C ASP A 228 -13.60 -2.52 12.71
N TYR A 229 -14.70 -2.02 12.12
CA TYR A 229 -14.85 -2.00 10.66
C TYR A 229 -13.85 -1.02 10.04
N ALA A 230 -13.05 -1.52 9.12
CA ALA A 230 -12.15 -0.73 8.30
C ALA A 230 -12.06 -1.33 6.88
N ALA A 231 -12.09 -0.48 5.86
CA ALA A 231 -11.99 -0.88 4.46
C ALA A 231 -11.32 0.23 3.64
N ASN A 232 -10.65 -0.13 2.52
CA ASN A 232 -10.33 0.89 1.55
C ASN A 232 -11.61 1.42 0.87
N MET A 233 -11.54 2.63 0.27
CA MET A 233 -12.72 3.27 -0.34
C MET A 233 -13.35 2.39 -1.42
N GLU A 234 -12.52 1.66 -2.17
CA GLU A 234 -12.97 0.76 -3.25
C GLU A 234 -13.87 -0.37 -2.76
N LYS A 235 -13.71 -0.81 -1.50
CA LYS A 235 -14.43 -1.92 -0.89
C LYS A 235 -15.47 -1.48 0.15
N ALA A 236 -15.37 -0.25 0.65
CA ALA A 236 -16.21 0.22 1.74
C ALA A 236 -17.70 0.18 1.38
N VAL A 237 -18.53 -0.32 2.30
CA VAL A 237 -19.98 -0.40 2.16
C VAL A 237 -20.69 0.30 3.32
N ALA A 238 -21.82 0.95 3.03
CA ALA A 238 -22.63 1.66 4.01
C ALA A 238 -24.02 1.07 4.13
N VAL A 239 -24.73 1.42 5.21
CA VAL A 239 -26.16 1.09 5.36
C VAL A 239 -26.92 1.77 4.23
N VAL A 240 -27.69 0.99 3.49
CA VAL A 240 -28.58 1.49 2.45
C VAL A 240 -29.83 2.05 3.10
N ALA A 241 -30.28 3.23 2.67
CA ALA A 241 -31.53 3.83 3.14
C ALA A 241 -32.73 2.96 2.74
N GLU A 242 -33.72 2.88 3.65
CA GLU A 242 -34.98 2.21 3.34
C GLU A 242 -35.70 2.85 2.14
N PRO A 243 -36.45 2.06 1.35
CA PRO A 243 -37.21 2.59 0.24
C PRO A 243 -38.17 3.70 0.67
N SER A 244 -38.16 4.80 -0.10
CA SER A 244 -39.07 5.93 0.13
C SER A 244 -40.55 5.50 -0.01
N THR A 245 -41.39 5.97 0.88
CA THR A 245 -42.86 5.75 0.86
C THR A 245 -43.60 6.91 0.19
N GLU A 246 -42.91 7.89 -0.36
CA GLU A 246 -43.56 9.01 -1.05
C GLU A 246 -44.39 8.53 -2.24
N GLU A 247 -45.51 9.17 -2.49
CA GLU A 247 -46.32 8.92 -3.68
C GLU A 247 -45.57 9.34 -4.96
N MET A 248 -45.57 8.47 -5.96
CA MET A 248 -44.96 8.75 -7.24
C MET A 248 -45.77 9.81 -8.00
N LYS A 249 -45.13 10.92 -8.34
CA LYS A 249 -45.71 12.00 -9.11
C LYS A 249 -45.54 11.76 -10.62
N GLU A 250 -46.34 12.45 -11.46
CA GLU A 250 -46.18 12.39 -12.89
C GLU A 250 -44.86 13.00 -13.36
N LEU A 251 -44.26 12.41 -14.40
CA LEU A 251 -43.05 12.94 -15.04
C LEU A 251 -43.32 14.33 -15.59
N LYS A 252 -42.36 15.22 -15.45
CA LYS A 252 -42.43 16.57 -16.02
C LYS A 252 -41.08 16.96 -16.60
N GLU A 253 -41.07 17.22 -17.93
CA GLU A 253 -39.91 17.78 -18.60
C GLU A 253 -39.76 19.27 -18.28
N VAL A 254 -38.56 19.72 -17.95
CA VAL A 254 -38.26 21.12 -17.58
C VAL A 254 -37.10 21.62 -18.42
N HIS A 255 -37.27 22.78 -19.04
CA HIS A 255 -36.22 23.46 -19.77
C HIS A 255 -35.24 24.13 -18.80
N THR A 256 -33.98 23.74 -18.86
CA THR A 256 -32.90 24.16 -17.95
C THR A 256 -31.69 24.67 -18.75
N PRO A 257 -31.82 25.84 -19.42
CA PRO A 257 -30.80 26.35 -20.32
C PRO A 257 -29.51 26.70 -19.55
N GLY A 258 -28.38 26.17 -20.02
CA GLY A 258 -27.05 26.45 -19.44
C GLY A 258 -26.82 25.82 -18.05
N VAL A 259 -27.62 24.82 -17.63
CA VAL A 259 -27.50 24.15 -16.34
C VAL A 259 -26.94 22.74 -16.56
N HIS A 260 -25.66 22.52 -16.23
CA HIS A 260 -24.95 21.29 -16.55
C HIS A 260 -24.48 20.49 -15.31
N THR A 261 -24.37 21.18 -14.16
CA THR A 261 -23.82 20.60 -12.92
C THR A 261 -24.89 20.46 -11.86
N ILE A 262 -24.65 19.57 -10.86
CA ILE A 262 -25.55 19.42 -9.71
C ILE A 262 -25.70 20.73 -8.94
N GLU A 263 -24.64 21.51 -8.74
CA GLU A 263 -24.66 22.79 -8.05
C GLU A 263 -25.56 23.82 -8.80
N GLU A 264 -25.47 23.86 -10.13
CA GLU A 264 -26.36 24.70 -10.95
C GLU A 264 -27.81 24.24 -10.88
N LEU A 265 -28.05 22.90 -10.84
CA LEU A 265 -29.39 22.33 -10.65
C LEU A 265 -29.97 22.67 -9.26
N GLU A 266 -29.18 22.58 -8.20
CA GLU A 266 -29.60 23.01 -6.85
C GLU A 266 -30.03 24.47 -6.85
N ASN A 267 -29.25 25.33 -7.53
CA ASN A 267 -29.57 26.75 -7.65
C ASN A 267 -30.81 27.01 -8.53
N PHE A 268 -31.04 26.25 -9.58
CA PHE A 268 -32.19 26.39 -10.48
C PHE A 268 -33.49 25.92 -9.82
N PHE A 269 -33.49 24.70 -9.28
CA PHE A 269 -34.68 24.08 -8.67
C PHE A 269 -34.92 24.50 -7.21
N LYS A 270 -33.92 25.11 -6.53
CA LYS A 270 -33.91 25.39 -5.08
C LYS A 270 -34.14 24.16 -4.22
N LEU A 271 -33.49 23.05 -4.61
CA LEU A 271 -33.53 21.76 -3.96
C LEU A 271 -32.09 21.31 -3.63
N SER A 272 -31.92 20.49 -2.61
CA SER A 272 -30.61 19.92 -2.24
C SER A 272 -30.20 18.80 -3.18
N ALA A 273 -28.88 18.53 -3.27
CA ALA A 273 -28.26 17.58 -4.19
C ALA A 273 -28.82 16.14 -4.08
N ASP A 274 -29.37 15.74 -2.92
CA ASP A 274 -30.00 14.44 -2.69
C ASP A 274 -31.33 14.24 -3.47
N LYS A 275 -31.91 15.29 -4.05
CA LYS A 275 -33.12 15.23 -4.89
C LYS A 275 -32.82 14.99 -6.37
N PHE A 276 -31.56 14.94 -6.73
CA PHE A 276 -31.11 14.69 -8.09
C PHE A 276 -30.45 13.31 -8.21
N ALA A 277 -30.51 12.73 -9.41
CA ALA A 277 -29.66 11.61 -9.78
C ALA A 277 -28.87 11.97 -11.06
N LYS A 278 -27.56 11.84 -10.96
CA LYS A 278 -26.64 12.07 -12.07
C LYS A 278 -26.31 10.75 -12.77
N THR A 279 -26.26 10.80 -14.11
CA THR A 279 -25.86 9.66 -14.95
C THR A 279 -24.48 9.93 -15.53
N LEU A 280 -23.52 9.10 -15.18
CA LEU A 280 -22.17 9.13 -15.74
C LEU A 280 -22.03 7.97 -16.73
N VAL A 281 -21.37 8.22 -17.85
CA VAL A 281 -21.11 7.20 -18.86
C VAL A 281 -19.62 6.88 -18.87
N PHE A 282 -19.30 5.60 -18.80
CA PHE A 282 -17.93 5.09 -18.89
C PHE A 282 -17.79 4.15 -20.10
N VAL A 283 -16.55 3.94 -20.52
CA VAL A 283 -16.17 2.90 -21.48
C VAL A 283 -15.35 1.85 -20.74
N ALA A 284 -15.81 0.61 -20.77
CA ALA A 284 -15.23 -0.54 -20.11
C ALA A 284 -14.91 -1.61 -21.17
N ASP A 285 -13.64 -1.81 -21.51
CA ASP A 285 -13.19 -2.74 -22.56
C ASP A 285 -13.99 -2.60 -23.87
N GLY A 286 -14.21 -1.33 -24.29
CA GLY A 286 -14.95 -0.97 -25.50
C GLY A 286 -16.48 -1.04 -25.40
N LYS A 287 -17.05 -1.39 -24.24
CA LYS A 287 -18.49 -1.36 -23.95
C LYS A 287 -18.88 -0.13 -23.16
N THR A 288 -20.07 0.38 -23.38
CA THR A 288 -20.60 1.55 -22.69
C THR A 288 -21.32 1.17 -21.41
N VAL A 289 -20.98 1.86 -20.31
CA VAL A 289 -21.57 1.64 -18.97
C VAL A 289 -22.16 2.94 -18.47
N ALA A 290 -23.47 3.01 -18.32
CA ALA A 290 -24.16 4.12 -17.69
C ALA A 290 -24.35 3.82 -16.20
N VAL A 291 -23.85 4.70 -15.33
CA VAL A 291 -23.96 4.58 -13.89
C VAL A 291 -24.78 5.72 -13.33
N VAL A 292 -25.84 5.40 -12.60
CA VAL A 292 -26.77 6.39 -12.02
C VAL A 292 -26.57 6.40 -10.51
N VAL A 293 -26.08 7.51 -10.00
CA VAL A 293 -25.88 7.75 -8.55
C VAL A 293 -26.63 9.01 -8.12
N ARG A 294 -26.93 9.14 -6.83
CA ARG A 294 -27.54 10.36 -6.28
C ARG A 294 -26.62 11.57 -6.50
N GLY A 295 -27.18 12.75 -6.65
CA GLY A 295 -26.46 13.96 -7.05
C GLY A 295 -25.27 14.32 -6.15
N ASP A 296 -25.39 14.09 -4.84
CA ASP A 296 -24.37 14.33 -3.82
C ASP A 296 -23.34 13.20 -3.66
N ARG A 297 -23.36 12.17 -4.52
CA ARG A 297 -22.48 11.01 -4.44
C ARG A 297 -21.48 10.96 -5.59
N GLU A 298 -20.31 10.38 -5.30
CA GLU A 298 -19.30 10.08 -6.32
C GLU A 298 -19.33 8.59 -6.69
N VAL A 299 -19.13 8.30 -7.98
CA VAL A 299 -19.08 6.92 -8.47
C VAL A 299 -17.80 6.25 -8.00
N ASN A 300 -17.92 4.99 -7.59
CA ASN A 300 -16.81 4.12 -7.29
C ASN A 300 -16.48 3.27 -8.52
N GLU A 301 -15.43 3.66 -9.23
CA GLU A 301 -15.04 3.03 -10.50
C GLU A 301 -14.70 1.54 -10.35
N THR A 302 -14.07 1.15 -9.25
CA THR A 302 -13.75 -0.27 -8.95
C THR A 302 -15.01 -1.11 -8.76
N LYS A 303 -15.99 -0.61 -7.99
CA LYS A 303 -17.28 -1.31 -7.82
C LYS A 303 -18.03 -1.45 -9.15
N VAL A 304 -17.99 -0.42 -9.98
CA VAL A 304 -18.59 -0.44 -11.32
C VAL A 304 -17.90 -1.45 -12.22
N GLY A 305 -16.57 -1.43 -12.29
CA GLY A 305 -15.76 -2.39 -13.06
C GLY A 305 -16.03 -3.84 -12.65
N ASN A 306 -16.10 -4.10 -11.34
CA ASN A 306 -16.44 -5.43 -10.80
C ASN A 306 -17.85 -5.88 -11.20
N ALA A 307 -18.83 -4.97 -11.24
CA ALA A 307 -20.21 -5.29 -11.59
C ALA A 307 -20.40 -5.67 -13.07
N VAL A 308 -19.54 -5.21 -13.95
CA VAL A 308 -19.57 -5.58 -15.38
C VAL A 308 -18.66 -6.77 -15.73
N GLY A 309 -18.12 -7.45 -14.71
CA GLY A 309 -17.37 -8.69 -14.86
C GLY A 309 -15.85 -8.56 -14.75
N GLY A 310 -15.37 -7.43 -14.26
CA GLY A 310 -13.95 -7.06 -14.22
C GLY A 310 -13.52 -6.48 -15.58
N VAL A 311 -12.71 -5.43 -15.56
CA VAL A 311 -12.30 -4.70 -16.76
C VAL A 311 -10.80 -4.43 -16.73
N VAL A 312 -10.20 -4.38 -17.92
CA VAL A 312 -8.78 -4.02 -18.10
C VAL A 312 -8.64 -2.52 -18.37
N GLU A 313 -9.51 -1.99 -19.22
CA GLU A 313 -9.55 -0.56 -19.55
C GLU A 313 -10.89 0.02 -19.08
N PHE A 314 -10.83 1.02 -18.21
CA PHE A 314 -12.00 1.70 -17.68
C PHE A 314 -11.74 3.21 -17.67
N GLU A 315 -12.53 3.97 -18.41
CA GLU A 315 -12.37 5.41 -18.51
C GLU A 315 -13.71 6.13 -18.64
N LEU A 316 -13.75 7.38 -18.22
CA LEU A 316 -14.90 8.24 -18.42
C LEU A 316 -15.10 8.48 -19.92
N ALA A 317 -16.33 8.31 -20.41
CA ALA A 317 -16.66 8.47 -21.82
C ALA A 317 -16.47 9.92 -22.29
N ASN A 318 -15.94 10.09 -23.49
CA ASN A 318 -15.86 11.41 -24.14
C ASN A 318 -17.24 11.88 -24.66
N GLU A 319 -17.30 13.12 -25.11
CA GLU A 319 -18.55 13.74 -25.61
C GLU A 319 -19.21 12.97 -26.75
N GLU A 320 -18.42 12.38 -27.65
CA GLU A 320 -18.94 11.62 -28.79
C GLU A 320 -19.69 10.36 -28.34
N VAL A 321 -19.09 9.63 -27.38
CA VAL A 321 -19.69 8.43 -26.80
C VAL A 321 -20.94 8.79 -25.98
N VAL A 322 -20.86 9.81 -25.11
CA VAL A 322 -22.04 10.30 -24.36
C VAL A 322 -23.18 10.65 -25.30
N LYS A 323 -22.92 11.40 -26.35
CA LYS A 323 -23.93 11.80 -27.35
C LYS A 323 -24.49 10.58 -28.11
N ALA A 324 -23.66 9.58 -28.37
CA ALA A 324 -24.13 8.37 -29.07
C ALA A 324 -25.13 7.56 -28.24
N VAL A 325 -24.94 7.47 -26.90
CA VAL A 325 -25.81 6.68 -26.02
C VAL A 325 -27.00 7.46 -25.45
N THR A 326 -26.91 8.80 -25.37
CA THR A 326 -27.95 9.68 -24.79
C THR A 326 -28.69 10.55 -25.81
N ASN A 327 -28.05 10.85 -26.95
CA ASN A 327 -28.47 11.87 -27.92
C ASN A 327 -28.45 13.31 -27.35
N ALA A 328 -27.70 13.57 -26.28
CA ALA A 328 -27.56 14.87 -25.62
C ALA A 328 -26.09 15.20 -25.34
N GLU A 329 -25.81 16.45 -25.03
CA GLU A 329 -24.51 16.91 -24.53
C GLU A 329 -24.27 16.47 -23.10
N ILE A 330 -22.99 16.52 -22.68
CA ILE A 330 -22.61 16.25 -21.27
C ILE A 330 -23.36 17.20 -20.34
N GLY A 331 -23.85 16.70 -19.20
CA GLY A 331 -24.69 17.42 -18.24
C GLY A 331 -26.16 17.08 -18.34
N PHE A 332 -26.62 16.52 -19.46
CA PHE A 332 -28.04 16.19 -19.69
C PHE A 332 -28.32 14.69 -19.82
N ALA A 333 -27.32 13.85 -19.53
CA ALA A 333 -27.48 12.41 -19.55
C ALA A 333 -28.43 11.94 -18.44
N GLY A 334 -29.34 11.03 -18.78
CA GLY A 334 -30.29 10.41 -17.84
C GLY A 334 -30.54 8.93 -18.16
N PRO A 335 -31.11 8.16 -17.23
CA PRO A 335 -31.31 6.73 -17.41
C PRO A 335 -32.49 6.39 -18.36
N ILE A 336 -33.45 7.30 -18.57
CA ILE A 336 -34.66 7.03 -19.38
C ILE A 336 -34.27 6.93 -20.86
N GLY A 337 -34.39 5.73 -21.45
CA GLY A 337 -34.13 5.50 -22.85
C GLY A 337 -32.64 5.55 -23.27
N ILE A 338 -31.72 5.56 -22.34
CA ILE A 338 -30.28 5.49 -22.61
C ILE A 338 -29.91 4.20 -23.36
N LYS A 339 -28.98 4.28 -24.31
CA LYS A 339 -28.55 3.15 -25.17
C LYS A 339 -27.14 2.65 -24.80
N ALA A 340 -26.87 2.45 -23.51
CA ALA A 340 -25.63 1.86 -23.04
C ALA A 340 -25.72 0.33 -23.00
N ASP A 341 -24.57 -0.36 -23.11
CA ASP A 341 -24.49 -1.82 -23.01
C ASP A 341 -24.85 -2.30 -21.60
N TYR A 342 -24.50 -1.50 -20.57
CA TYR A 342 -24.85 -1.73 -19.17
C TYR A 342 -25.48 -0.47 -18.58
N VAL A 343 -26.53 -0.65 -17.78
CA VAL A 343 -27.15 0.41 -16.98
C VAL A 343 -27.13 -0.03 -15.53
N LEU A 344 -26.35 0.66 -14.72
CA LEU A 344 -26.13 0.39 -13.31
C LEU A 344 -26.80 1.47 -12.47
N ILE A 345 -27.61 1.06 -11.51
CA ILE A 345 -28.43 1.96 -10.67
C ILE A 345 -27.99 1.79 -9.21
N ASP A 346 -27.49 2.85 -8.61
CA ASP A 346 -27.11 2.78 -7.20
C ASP A 346 -28.34 2.53 -6.30
N ASN A 347 -28.12 1.80 -5.21
CA ASN A 347 -29.16 1.46 -4.24
C ASN A 347 -29.93 2.69 -3.73
N GLU A 348 -29.26 3.83 -3.50
CA GLU A 348 -29.91 5.06 -3.03
C GLU A 348 -30.85 5.65 -4.08
N VAL A 349 -30.52 5.53 -5.36
CA VAL A 349 -31.38 5.95 -6.47
C VAL A 349 -32.59 5.01 -6.60
N ALA A 350 -32.36 3.71 -6.52
CA ALA A 350 -33.44 2.71 -6.60
C ALA A 350 -34.48 2.87 -5.48
N ASN A 351 -34.01 3.26 -4.28
CA ASN A 351 -34.86 3.44 -3.10
C ASN A 351 -35.47 4.85 -2.99
N ALA A 352 -35.01 5.83 -3.76
CA ALA A 352 -35.56 7.18 -3.75
C ALA A 352 -36.84 7.31 -4.62
N ARG A 353 -37.56 8.40 -4.45
CA ARG A 353 -38.75 8.73 -5.24
C ARG A 353 -38.66 10.16 -5.76
N ASN A 354 -39.29 10.37 -6.93
CA ASN A 354 -39.48 11.68 -7.51
C ASN A 354 -38.18 12.47 -7.76
N LEU A 355 -37.13 11.77 -8.20
CA LEU A 355 -35.83 12.36 -8.48
C LEU A 355 -35.87 13.24 -9.71
N ILE A 356 -34.96 14.21 -9.76
CA ILE A 356 -34.67 15.00 -10.96
C ILE A 356 -33.47 14.39 -11.66
N ILE A 357 -33.61 14.11 -12.96
CA ILE A 357 -32.59 13.44 -13.79
C ILE A 357 -32.37 14.21 -15.10
N GLY A 358 -31.29 13.92 -15.81
CA GLY A 358 -31.11 14.38 -17.20
C GLY A 358 -32.16 13.80 -18.12
N ALA A 359 -32.55 14.57 -19.14
CA ALA A 359 -33.63 14.20 -20.06
C ALA A 359 -33.14 13.48 -21.32
N ASN A 360 -31.84 13.21 -21.50
CA ASN A 360 -31.22 12.79 -22.75
C ASN A 360 -31.56 13.73 -23.92
N LYS A 361 -31.71 15.00 -23.57
CA LYS A 361 -32.03 16.11 -24.46
C LYS A 361 -31.31 17.36 -23.96
N THR A 362 -30.46 17.94 -24.79
CA THR A 362 -29.70 19.14 -24.42
C THR A 362 -30.61 20.24 -23.89
N GLU A 363 -30.20 20.88 -22.76
CA GLU A 363 -30.94 21.92 -22.05
C GLU A 363 -32.27 21.46 -21.38
N TYR A 364 -32.42 20.15 -21.10
CA TYR A 364 -33.63 19.65 -20.44
C TYR A 364 -33.31 18.65 -19.34
N HIS A 365 -34.11 18.71 -18.26
CA HIS A 365 -34.17 17.72 -17.18
C HIS A 365 -35.60 17.23 -16.99
N ILE A 366 -35.75 16.11 -16.30
CA ILE A 366 -37.03 15.49 -15.96
C ILE A 366 -37.21 15.45 -14.46
N GLU A 367 -38.31 16.06 -13.96
CA GLU A 367 -38.76 15.94 -12.57
C GLU A 367 -39.58 14.66 -12.37
N ASN A 368 -39.56 14.15 -11.16
CA ASN A 368 -40.38 13.03 -10.66
C ASN A 368 -40.10 11.69 -11.33
N ALA A 369 -38.85 11.46 -11.73
CA ALA A 369 -38.42 10.16 -12.23
C ALA A 369 -38.31 9.13 -11.09
N ASN A 370 -38.75 7.89 -11.35
CA ASN A 370 -38.77 6.81 -10.38
C ASN A 370 -38.25 5.52 -11.01
N TYR A 371 -37.30 4.87 -10.31
CA TYR A 371 -36.84 3.54 -10.67
C TYR A 371 -37.99 2.52 -10.67
N GLY A 372 -38.00 1.57 -11.60
CA GLY A 372 -39.01 0.54 -11.77
C GLY A 372 -40.31 1.00 -12.41
N ARG A 373 -40.53 2.33 -12.59
CA ARG A 373 -41.62 2.87 -13.38
C ARG A 373 -41.14 3.50 -14.70
N ASP A 374 -40.08 4.30 -14.63
CA ASP A 374 -39.63 5.15 -15.73
C ASP A 374 -38.30 4.67 -16.35
N PHE A 375 -37.48 4.00 -15.58
CA PHE A 375 -36.23 3.43 -16.03
C PHE A 375 -35.91 2.16 -15.20
N GLU A 376 -35.07 1.31 -15.79
CA GLU A 376 -34.61 0.04 -15.20
C GLU A 376 -33.10 -0.10 -15.38
N GLY A 377 -32.50 -1.02 -14.62
CA GLY A 377 -31.08 -1.36 -14.69
C GLY A 377 -30.68 -2.30 -13.55
N THR A 378 -29.42 -2.70 -13.54
CA THR A 378 -28.88 -3.55 -12.47
C THR A 378 -28.66 -2.69 -11.22
N VAL A 379 -29.35 -3.04 -10.12
CA VAL A 379 -29.22 -2.32 -8.85
C VAL A 379 -28.04 -2.87 -8.06
N GLY A 380 -27.25 -1.98 -7.46
CA GLY A 380 -26.09 -2.34 -6.67
C GLY A 380 -25.52 -1.16 -5.87
N ASP A 381 -24.37 -1.39 -5.24
CA ASP A 381 -23.59 -0.36 -4.57
C ASP A 381 -22.47 0.13 -5.52
N PHE A 382 -22.64 1.34 -6.08
CA PHE A 382 -21.75 1.89 -7.10
C PHE A 382 -21.13 3.23 -6.71
N ARG A 383 -21.25 3.63 -5.46
CA ARG A 383 -20.77 4.92 -4.97
C ARG A 383 -19.64 4.78 -3.95
N ASN A 384 -18.89 5.85 -3.78
CA ASN A 384 -18.03 6.02 -2.62
C ASN A 384 -18.87 6.28 -1.36
N VAL A 385 -18.41 5.76 -0.23
CA VAL A 385 -18.99 6.12 1.07
C VAL A 385 -18.51 7.51 1.50
N THR A 386 -19.24 8.14 2.40
CA THR A 386 -18.91 9.44 2.99
C THR A 386 -18.90 9.35 4.52
N GLU A 387 -18.33 10.35 5.19
CA GLU A 387 -18.32 10.41 6.66
C GLU A 387 -19.74 10.45 7.29
N GLN A 388 -20.74 10.89 6.52
CA GLN A 388 -22.13 10.94 6.95
C GLN A 388 -22.85 9.59 6.88
N ASP A 389 -22.29 8.64 6.14
CA ASP A 389 -22.85 7.31 6.00
C ASP A 389 -22.69 6.50 7.30
N LYS A 390 -23.49 5.44 7.41
CA LYS A 390 -23.53 4.59 8.60
C LYS A 390 -22.91 3.23 8.34
N CYS A 391 -22.13 2.78 9.31
CA CYS A 391 -21.49 1.47 9.30
C CYS A 391 -22.53 0.35 9.32
N THR A 392 -22.37 -0.64 8.44
CA THR A 392 -23.22 -1.82 8.34
C THR A 392 -23.15 -2.76 9.56
N LYS A 393 -22.03 -2.69 10.36
CA LYS A 393 -21.86 -3.51 11.56
C LYS A 393 -22.53 -2.91 12.81
N CYS A 394 -22.41 -1.60 13.03
CA CYS A 394 -22.82 -0.98 14.30
C CYS A 394 -23.68 0.28 14.17
N GLY A 395 -23.86 0.81 12.95
CA GLY A 395 -24.66 2.02 12.70
C GLY A 395 -23.99 3.35 13.02
N SER A 396 -22.72 3.36 13.49
CA SER A 396 -21.96 4.58 13.72
C SER A 396 -21.47 5.19 12.39
N HIS A 397 -21.08 6.47 12.41
CA HIS A 397 -20.55 7.16 11.24
C HIS A 397 -19.13 6.73 10.89
N PHE A 398 -18.71 7.04 9.68
CA PHE A 398 -17.36 6.78 9.20
C PHE A 398 -16.43 7.97 9.45
N GLU A 399 -15.14 7.65 9.49
CA GLU A 399 -14.01 8.56 9.40
C GLU A 399 -13.20 8.19 8.18
N ILE A 400 -12.83 9.15 7.34
CA ILE A 400 -12.04 8.91 6.13
C ILE A 400 -10.65 9.50 6.34
N ALA A 401 -9.62 8.70 6.08
CA ALA A 401 -8.23 9.10 6.17
C ALA A 401 -7.47 8.64 4.94
N ARG A 402 -6.36 9.30 4.63
CA ARG A 402 -5.42 8.81 3.63
C ARG A 402 -4.46 7.79 4.24
N GLY A 403 -4.00 6.85 3.42
CA GLY A 403 -3.09 5.81 3.85
C GLY A 403 -2.12 5.34 2.78
N VAL A 404 -1.06 4.69 3.27
CA VAL A 404 -0.04 4.01 2.47
C VAL A 404 -0.16 2.51 2.72
N GLU A 405 -0.38 1.73 1.67
CA GLU A 405 -0.36 0.27 1.71
C GLU A 405 1.08 -0.23 1.87
N VAL A 406 1.37 -0.92 2.97
CA VAL A 406 2.70 -1.51 3.24
C VAL A 406 2.73 -3.02 3.06
N GLY A 407 1.58 -3.66 3.15
CA GLY A 407 1.42 -5.09 2.91
C GLY A 407 0.00 -5.45 2.49
N HIS A 408 -0.13 -6.52 1.70
CA HIS A 408 -1.40 -7.00 1.19
C HIS A 408 -1.45 -8.52 1.23
N ILE A 409 -2.56 -9.07 1.65
CA ILE A 409 -2.79 -10.52 1.77
C ILE A 409 -4.07 -10.91 1.06
N PHE A 410 -4.04 -12.04 0.31
CA PHE A 410 -5.12 -12.47 -0.57
C PHE A 410 -5.46 -13.94 -0.37
N LYS A 411 -6.76 -14.27 -0.44
CA LYS A 411 -7.24 -15.62 -0.70
C LYS A 411 -7.52 -15.77 -2.18
N LEU A 412 -6.65 -16.48 -2.90
CA LEU A 412 -6.75 -16.66 -4.35
C LEU A 412 -7.71 -17.77 -4.75
N GLY A 413 -7.96 -18.73 -3.83
CA GLY A 413 -8.70 -19.95 -4.13
C GLY A 413 -8.00 -20.79 -5.18
N THR A 414 -8.73 -21.25 -6.18
CA THR A 414 -8.23 -22.13 -7.26
C THR A 414 -7.93 -21.41 -8.58
N LYS A 415 -8.01 -20.08 -8.61
CA LYS A 415 -7.87 -19.26 -9.83
C LYS A 415 -6.65 -19.66 -10.67
N TYR A 416 -5.47 -19.72 -10.05
CA TYR A 416 -4.22 -20.04 -10.75
C TYR A 416 -4.03 -21.54 -10.95
N SER A 417 -4.33 -22.33 -9.93
CA SER A 417 -4.16 -23.80 -10.00
C SER A 417 -5.07 -24.44 -11.04
N GLU A 418 -6.31 -23.99 -11.19
CA GLU A 418 -7.21 -24.45 -12.25
C GLU A 418 -6.71 -24.04 -13.64
N ALA A 419 -6.38 -22.75 -13.84
CA ALA A 419 -5.91 -22.24 -15.12
C ALA A 419 -4.63 -22.95 -15.60
N MET A 420 -3.71 -23.24 -14.67
CA MET A 420 -2.40 -23.83 -14.97
C MET A 420 -2.36 -25.35 -14.75
N GLY A 421 -3.46 -25.99 -14.37
CA GLY A 421 -3.54 -27.44 -14.14
C GLY A 421 -2.69 -27.94 -12.98
N CYS A 422 -2.52 -27.12 -11.92
CA CYS A 422 -1.78 -27.48 -10.70
C CYS A 422 -2.68 -28.26 -9.76
N ASN A 423 -2.61 -29.61 -9.84
CA ASN A 423 -3.47 -30.51 -9.10
C ASN A 423 -2.67 -31.47 -8.20
N PHE A 424 -3.31 -31.95 -7.15
CA PHE A 424 -2.83 -33.01 -6.28
C PHE A 424 -3.84 -34.15 -6.16
N ILE A 425 -3.40 -35.33 -5.76
CA ILE A 425 -4.28 -36.46 -5.43
C ILE A 425 -4.67 -36.37 -3.97
N ASP A 426 -5.97 -36.21 -3.71
CA ASP A 426 -6.52 -36.13 -2.36
C ASP A 426 -6.71 -37.53 -1.71
N LYS A 427 -7.11 -37.56 -0.45
CA LYS A 427 -7.34 -38.76 0.37
C LYS A 427 -8.31 -39.75 -0.26
N ASP A 428 -9.27 -39.27 -1.05
CA ASP A 428 -10.26 -40.06 -1.78
C ASP A 428 -9.77 -40.59 -3.14
N GLY A 429 -8.50 -40.34 -3.47
CA GLY A 429 -7.88 -40.72 -4.73
C GLY A 429 -8.26 -39.87 -5.93
N LYS A 430 -8.96 -38.76 -5.73
CA LYS A 430 -9.35 -37.84 -6.80
C LYS A 430 -8.31 -36.72 -6.98
N SER A 431 -8.15 -36.31 -8.22
CA SER A 431 -7.37 -35.13 -8.57
C SER A 431 -8.19 -33.87 -8.24
N LYS A 432 -7.59 -32.96 -7.47
CA LYS A 432 -8.18 -31.68 -7.09
C LYS A 432 -7.19 -30.54 -7.34
N PRO A 433 -7.65 -29.33 -7.70
CA PRO A 433 -6.78 -28.18 -7.79
C PRO A 433 -6.28 -27.78 -6.40
N VAL A 434 -5.06 -27.27 -6.33
CA VAL A 434 -4.49 -26.73 -5.09
C VAL A 434 -5.17 -25.41 -4.77
N VAL A 435 -5.49 -25.16 -3.50
CA VAL A 435 -6.10 -23.90 -3.03
C VAL A 435 -4.98 -22.97 -2.57
N MET A 436 -4.97 -21.73 -3.07
CA MET A 436 -3.84 -20.83 -2.95
C MET A 436 -4.17 -19.52 -2.24
N GLY A 437 -3.17 -18.97 -1.55
CA GLY A 437 -3.13 -17.58 -1.09
C GLY A 437 -1.84 -16.90 -1.55
N CYS A 438 -1.84 -15.55 -1.63
CA CYS A 438 -0.63 -14.77 -1.84
C CYS A 438 -0.53 -13.58 -0.89
N TYR A 439 0.70 -13.18 -0.55
CA TYR A 439 0.96 -12.29 0.57
C TYR A 439 2.20 -11.42 0.29
N GLY A 440 2.02 -10.12 0.05
CA GLY A 440 3.08 -9.18 -0.34
C GLY A 440 3.44 -8.15 0.71
N ILE A 441 4.72 -7.81 0.85
CA ILE A 441 5.24 -6.65 1.63
C ILE A 441 6.28 -5.92 0.78
N GLY A 442 6.10 -4.61 0.58
CA GLY A 442 7.10 -3.75 -0.04
C GLY A 442 8.14 -3.29 0.98
N VAL A 443 9.41 -3.72 0.83
CA VAL A 443 10.47 -3.46 1.82
C VAL A 443 10.82 -1.97 1.91
N GLU A 444 11.13 -1.34 0.79
CA GLU A 444 11.49 0.08 0.74
C GLU A 444 10.29 0.97 1.10
N ARG A 445 9.08 0.58 0.70
CA ARG A 445 7.84 1.27 1.06
C ARG A 445 7.60 1.23 2.56
N THR A 446 7.83 0.08 3.20
CA THR A 446 7.77 -0.05 4.67
C THR A 446 8.76 0.89 5.35
N ALA A 447 10.01 0.96 4.89
CA ALA A 447 11.00 1.89 5.44
C ALA A 447 10.58 3.36 5.27
N ALA A 448 10.04 3.73 4.11
CA ALA A 448 9.54 5.07 3.85
C ALA A 448 8.34 5.43 4.76
N ALA A 449 7.39 4.51 4.93
CA ALA A 449 6.25 4.68 5.82
C ALA A 449 6.68 4.85 7.29
N ILE A 450 7.72 4.13 7.72
CA ILE A 450 8.31 4.31 9.06
C ILE A 450 8.90 5.71 9.19
N ILE A 451 9.59 6.24 8.19
CA ILE A 451 10.13 7.61 8.23
C ILE A 451 8.99 8.64 8.30
N GLU A 452 7.89 8.45 7.57
CA GLU A 452 6.74 9.35 7.67
C GLU A 452 6.15 9.41 9.09
N GLN A 453 6.19 8.32 9.87
CA GLN A 453 5.75 8.29 11.26
C GLN A 453 6.85 8.69 12.27
N HIS A 454 8.12 8.51 11.91
CA HIS A 454 9.27 8.62 12.81
C HIS A 454 10.31 9.58 12.27
N HIS A 455 10.03 10.87 12.34
CA HIS A 455 10.95 11.95 12.00
C HIS A 455 10.68 13.18 12.87
N ASP A 456 11.61 14.12 12.85
CA ASP A 456 11.46 15.49 13.36
C ASP A 456 12.16 16.47 12.39
N GLU A 457 12.24 17.73 12.77
CA GLU A 457 12.89 18.79 11.99
C GLU A 457 14.39 18.55 11.73
N ASN A 458 15.05 17.74 12.56
CA ASN A 458 16.48 17.44 12.44
C ASN A 458 16.77 16.23 11.57
N GLY A 459 15.80 15.32 11.39
CA GLY A 459 15.98 14.12 10.59
C GLY A 459 15.14 12.93 11.02
N ILE A 460 15.60 11.73 10.70
CA ILE A 460 14.91 10.48 11.00
C ILE A 460 15.03 10.14 12.50
N THR A 461 14.03 9.43 13.05
CA THR A 461 14.02 8.92 14.42
C THR A 461 13.73 7.42 14.44
N TRP A 462 14.66 6.63 13.90
CA TRP A 462 14.46 5.19 13.73
C TRP A 462 14.04 4.47 15.01
N PRO A 463 13.09 3.52 14.94
CA PRO A 463 12.97 2.44 15.92
C PRO A 463 14.27 1.65 16.03
N LEU A 464 14.66 1.28 17.25
CA LEU A 464 15.97 0.64 17.51
C LEU A 464 16.18 -0.64 16.69
N ALA A 465 15.12 -1.42 16.47
CA ALA A 465 15.16 -2.70 15.76
C ALA A 465 15.66 -2.59 14.30
N ILE A 466 15.40 -1.45 13.64
CA ILE A 466 15.71 -1.25 12.22
C ILE A 466 16.70 -0.14 11.95
N ALA A 467 17.16 0.56 12.99
CA ALA A 467 18.15 1.63 12.86
C ALA A 467 19.41 1.13 12.14
N PRO A 468 20.00 1.91 11.21
CA PRO A 468 21.17 1.48 10.44
C PRO A 468 22.39 1.17 11.33
N TYR A 469 22.51 1.88 12.44
CA TYR A 469 23.42 1.63 13.57
C TYR A 469 22.67 1.96 14.86
N HIS A 470 22.98 1.24 15.94
CA HIS A 470 22.34 1.45 17.23
C HIS A 470 22.95 2.64 17.98
N VAL A 471 24.27 2.77 17.90
CA VAL A 471 25.05 3.79 18.60
C VAL A 471 26.00 4.50 17.64
N VAL A 472 26.13 5.82 17.79
CA VAL A 472 27.23 6.58 17.23
C VAL A 472 28.13 7.11 18.35
N VAL A 473 29.44 6.87 18.25
CA VAL A 473 30.45 7.43 19.15
C VAL A 473 31.10 8.62 18.44
N VAL A 474 31.07 9.79 19.08
CA VAL A 474 31.52 11.04 18.49
C VAL A 474 32.63 11.67 19.36
N PRO A 475 33.91 11.51 19.01
CA PRO A 475 34.97 12.30 19.59
C PRO A 475 34.87 13.75 19.09
N VAL A 476 34.76 14.71 20.03
CA VAL A 476 34.61 16.15 19.70
C VAL A 476 35.84 16.68 19.00
N ASN A 477 37.01 16.17 19.33
CA ASN A 477 38.27 16.56 18.70
C ASN A 477 39.16 15.35 18.47
N ILE A 478 39.27 14.92 17.24
CA ILE A 478 40.08 13.74 16.85
C ILE A 478 41.60 13.95 16.96
N LYS A 479 42.07 15.20 17.09
CA LYS A 479 43.50 15.54 17.26
C LYS A 479 43.94 15.43 18.72
N LYS A 480 43.01 15.29 19.65
CA LYS A 480 43.31 14.96 21.05
C LYS A 480 43.35 13.45 21.21
N GLU A 481 44.51 12.93 21.59
CA GLU A 481 44.74 11.49 21.77
C GLU A 481 43.76 10.88 22.77
N GLU A 482 43.55 11.56 23.93
CA GLU A 482 42.59 11.14 24.97
C GLU A 482 41.15 10.95 24.44
N HIS A 483 40.69 11.84 23.54
CA HIS A 483 39.35 11.72 22.95
C HIS A 483 39.24 10.53 22.00
N MET A 484 40.27 10.31 21.18
CA MET A 484 40.27 9.21 20.22
C MET A 484 40.43 7.86 20.89
N GLU A 485 41.37 7.74 21.83
CA GLU A 485 41.59 6.51 22.59
C GLU A 485 40.31 6.07 23.33
N ALA A 486 39.69 6.98 24.07
CA ALA A 486 38.44 6.71 24.75
C ALA A 486 37.31 6.34 23.78
N ALA A 487 37.17 7.06 22.65
CA ALA A 487 36.16 6.77 21.65
C ALA A 487 36.37 5.40 20.98
N GLU A 488 37.63 5.02 20.70
CA GLU A 488 37.95 3.70 20.13
C GLU A 488 37.71 2.57 21.15
N ASN A 489 38.01 2.79 22.44
CA ASN A 489 37.71 1.82 23.49
C ASN A 489 36.20 1.59 23.62
N ILE A 490 35.41 2.65 23.73
CA ILE A 490 33.95 2.57 23.77
C ILE A 490 33.40 1.85 22.53
N TYR A 491 33.91 2.22 21.34
CA TYR A 491 33.50 1.59 20.09
C TYR A 491 33.77 0.08 20.10
N ASN A 492 34.95 -0.36 20.50
CA ASN A 492 35.31 -1.77 20.54
C ASN A 492 34.49 -2.54 21.60
N GLU A 493 34.36 -1.99 22.82
CA GLU A 493 33.60 -2.62 23.89
C GLU A 493 32.12 -2.84 23.54
N LEU A 494 31.49 -1.86 22.88
CA LEU A 494 30.10 -2.00 22.44
C LEU A 494 29.96 -3.00 21.28
N GLN A 495 30.95 -3.06 20.38
CA GLN A 495 30.97 -4.09 19.33
C GLN A 495 31.10 -5.49 19.90
N ASP A 496 31.93 -5.69 20.93
CA ASP A 496 32.08 -6.99 21.62
C ASP A 496 30.78 -7.45 22.30
N MET A 497 29.88 -6.52 22.61
CA MET A 497 28.52 -6.81 23.11
C MET A 497 27.50 -7.13 21.98
N GLY A 498 27.90 -7.13 20.71
CA GLY A 498 26.99 -7.30 19.57
C GLY A 498 26.23 -6.02 19.16
N VAL A 499 26.60 -4.86 19.74
CA VAL A 499 25.98 -3.57 19.35
C VAL A 499 26.55 -3.09 18.01
N GLU A 500 25.71 -2.67 17.10
CA GLU A 500 26.17 -2.05 15.86
C GLU A 500 26.55 -0.59 16.09
N VAL A 501 27.85 -0.32 16.08
CA VAL A 501 28.41 0.99 16.43
C VAL A 501 29.01 1.68 15.22
N LEU A 502 28.75 2.98 15.10
CA LEU A 502 29.40 3.88 14.16
C LEU A 502 30.35 4.80 14.95
N LEU A 503 31.62 4.89 14.53
CA LEU A 503 32.60 5.84 15.10
C LEU A 503 32.78 6.99 14.13
N ASP A 504 32.45 8.21 14.55
CA ASP A 504 32.66 9.41 13.73
C ASP A 504 34.09 9.97 13.91
N ASP A 505 35.02 9.32 13.24
CA ASP A 505 36.44 9.64 13.24
C ASP A 505 36.85 10.65 12.16
N ARG A 506 35.89 11.37 11.56
CA ARG A 506 36.15 12.41 10.55
C ARG A 506 36.76 13.67 11.20
N ASP A 507 37.67 14.33 10.46
CA ASP A 507 38.20 15.65 10.87
C ASP A 507 37.18 16.75 10.53
N GLU A 508 36.04 16.71 11.26
CA GLU A 508 34.95 17.64 11.12
C GLU A 508 34.59 18.31 12.45
N ARG A 509 33.95 19.48 12.39
CA ARG A 509 33.45 20.16 13.60
C ARG A 509 32.37 19.32 14.29
N ALA A 510 32.36 19.30 15.62
CA ALA A 510 31.39 18.54 16.42
C ALA A 510 29.93 18.80 15.99
N GLY A 511 29.58 20.07 15.68
CA GLY A 511 28.23 20.42 15.22
C GLY A 511 27.84 19.79 13.89
N VAL A 512 28.79 19.53 12.98
CA VAL A 512 28.54 18.79 11.72
C VAL A 512 28.27 17.33 12.03
N LYS A 513 29.12 16.72 12.87
CA LYS A 513 28.96 15.32 13.30
C LYS A 513 27.62 15.07 14.00
N PHE A 514 27.19 16.00 14.86
CA PHE A 514 25.89 15.91 15.55
C PHE A 514 24.72 16.00 14.56
N LYS A 515 24.76 16.97 13.63
CA LYS A 515 23.71 17.12 12.60
C LYS A 515 23.61 15.91 11.69
N ASP A 516 24.75 15.34 11.28
CA ASP A 516 24.75 14.12 10.46
C ASP A 516 24.15 12.93 11.23
N SER A 517 24.50 12.77 12.51
CA SER A 517 23.95 11.68 13.35
C SER A 517 22.43 11.82 13.57
N GLU A 518 21.96 13.05 13.73
CA GLU A 518 20.52 13.35 13.88
C GLU A 518 19.77 13.18 12.57
N LEU A 519 20.34 13.64 11.45
CA LEU A 519 19.77 13.45 10.10
C LEU A 519 19.60 11.96 9.77
N ILE A 520 20.62 11.14 10.02
CA ILE A 520 20.60 9.69 9.79
C ILE A 520 19.64 8.99 10.75
N GLY A 521 19.46 9.54 11.95
CA GLY A 521 18.53 9.02 12.94
C GLY A 521 19.11 7.90 13.81
N ILE A 522 20.39 7.94 14.15
CA ILE A 522 21.01 6.93 15.02
C ILE A 522 20.44 7.05 16.43
N PRO A 523 19.86 5.99 17.03
CA PRO A 523 19.10 6.05 18.27
C PRO A 523 19.87 6.56 19.49
N MET A 524 21.16 6.21 19.61
CA MET A 524 22.00 6.57 20.76
C MET A 524 23.26 7.28 20.29
N ARG A 525 23.62 8.39 20.92
CA ARG A 525 24.88 9.11 20.69
C ARG A 525 25.67 9.19 21.96
N ILE A 526 26.94 8.77 21.89
CA ILE A 526 27.94 8.90 22.94
C ILE A 526 28.96 9.95 22.48
N THR A 527 29.04 11.05 23.19
CA THR A 527 29.95 12.15 22.86
C THR A 527 31.15 12.13 23.81
N VAL A 528 32.33 11.97 23.25
CA VAL A 528 33.60 12.03 24.00
C VAL A 528 34.15 13.45 23.88
N GLY A 529 33.98 14.20 24.96
CA GLY A 529 34.32 15.62 25.05
C GLY A 529 35.28 15.94 26.20
N LYS A 530 35.15 17.17 26.73
CA LYS A 530 36.04 17.68 27.82
C LYS A 530 35.95 16.87 29.11
N ASP A 531 34.80 16.25 29.40
CA ASP A 531 34.56 15.53 30.65
C ASP A 531 35.26 14.15 30.70
N ILE A 532 35.94 13.76 29.60
CA ILE A 532 36.71 12.52 29.52
C ILE A 532 37.88 12.48 30.52
N VAL A 533 38.43 13.64 30.89
CA VAL A 533 39.49 13.75 31.90
C VAL A 533 39.03 13.26 33.28
N ASP A 534 37.71 13.33 33.54
CA ASP A 534 37.05 12.81 34.76
C ASP A 534 36.43 11.41 34.53
N GLY A 535 36.77 10.73 33.43
CA GLY A 535 36.22 9.42 33.08
C GLY A 535 34.74 9.44 32.72
N LYS A 536 34.24 10.55 32.18
CA LYS A 536 32.81 10.76 31.84
C LYS A 536 32.60 11.12 30.39
N VAL A 537 31.41 10.75 29.87
CA VAL A 537 30.93 11.04 28.53
C VAL A 537 29.50 11.56 28.55
N GLU A 538 29.09 12.27 27.49
CA GLU A 538 27.70 12.66 27.28
C GLU A 538 26.97 11.54 26.52
N PHE A 539 25.86 11.06 27.08
CA PHE A 539 24.94 10.12 26.45
C PHE A 539 23.65 10.86 26.06
N LYS A 540 23.17 10.68 24.82
CA LYS A 540 21.92 11.27 24.34
C LYS A 540 21.14 10.26 23.53
N LEU A 541 19.83 10.13 23.81
CA LEU A 541 18.88 9.44 22.95
C LEU A 541 18.42 10.35 21.82
N ARG A 542 18.26 9.83 20.61
CA ARG A 542 17.81 10.59 19.42
C ARG A 542 16.45 11.26 19.63
N LYS A 543 15.52 10.59 20.33
CA LYS A 543 14.16 11.07 20.63
C LYS A 543 14.07 11.97 21.86
N SER A 544 15.18 12.29 22.53
CA SER A 544 15.21 13.13 23.74
C SER A 544 16.03 14.39 23.53
N GLU A 545 15.57 15.48 24.09
CA GLU A 545 16.35 16.72 24.21
C GLU A 545 17.35 16.66 25.36
N GLU A 546 17.14 15.77 26.31
CA GLU A 546 17.99 15.62 27.51
C GLU A 546 19.31 14.93 27.17
N LYS A 547 20.36 15.39 27.84
CA LYS A 547 21.70 14.85 27.78
C LYS A 547 22.08 14.39 29.17
N GLU A 548 22.52 13.15 29.25
CA GLU A 548 23.01 12.53 30.48
C GLU A 548 24.56 12.57 30.48
N VAL A 549 25.18 12.93 31.58
CA VAL A 549 26.62 12.78 31.78
C VAL A 549 26.83 11.53 32.62
N ILE A 550 27.40 10.48 32.01
CA ILE A 550 27.60 9.17 32.64
C ILE A 550 29.08 8.81 32.71
N SER A 551 29.46 7.93 33.63
CA SER A 551 30.82 7.38 33.70
C SER A 551 31.05 6.35 32.56
N LEU A 552 32.32 6.13 32.20
CA LEU A 552 32.69 5.09 31.22
C LEU A 552 32.15 3.71 31.59
N ASP A 553 32.18 3.36 32.89
CA ASP A 553 31.69 2.07 33.39
C ASP A 553 30.18 1.87 33.25
N GLU A 554 29.41 2.97 33.19
CA GLU A 554 27.95 2.93 33.05
C GLU A 554 27.47 2.77 31.59
N ILE A 555 28.34 2.98 30.59
CA ILE A 555 27.94 2.98 29.17
C ILE A 555 27.27 1.65 28.78
N LYS A 556 27.88 0.53 29.13
CA LYS A 556 27.37 -0.81 28.76
C LYS A 556 25.96 -1.04 29.31
N SER A 557 25.78 -0.81 30.60
CA SER A 557 24.48 -0.99 31.25
C SER A 557 23.42 -0.02 30.72
N ARG A 558 23.83 1.21 30.38
CA ARG A 558 22.92 2.23 29.82
C ARG A 558 22.45 1.87 28.41
N VAL A 559 23.36 1.36 27.57
CA VAL A 559 23.03 0.85 26.23
C VAL A 559 22.15 -0.39 26.33
N GLU A 560 22.53 -1.36 27.17
CA GLU A 560 21.76 -2.59 27.39
C GLU A 560 20.32 -2.30 27.86
N ALA A 561 20.14 -1.32 28.74
CA ALA A 561 18.82 -0.90 29.20
C ALA A 561 17.90 -0.44 28.06
N GLU A 562 18.43 0.23 27.02
CA GLU A 562 17.65 0.61 25.85
C GLU A 562 17.25 -0.62 24.99
N PHE A 563 18.12 -1.62 24.85
CA PHE A 563 17.78 -2.87 24.16
C PHE A 563 16.68 -3.63 24.89
N VAL A 564 16.78 -3.77 26.20
CA VAL A 564 15.76 -4.43 27.05
C VAL A 564 14.43 -3.70 26.94
N LYS A 565 14.43 -2.36 27.05
CA LYS A 565 13.22 -1.53 26.92
C LYS A 565 12.51 -1.71 25.59
N ASN A 566 13.25 -1.94 24.51
CA ASN A 566 12.71 -2.15 23.17
C ASN A 566 12.49 -3.63 22.82
N ASN A 567 12.62 -4.56 23.78
CA ASN A 567 12.50 -6.01 23.59
C ASN A 567 13.44 -6.58 22.50
N ILE A 568 14.63 -6.00 22.35
CA ILE A 568 15.64 -6.44 21.39
C ILE A 568 16.75 -7.17 22.17
N LYS A 569 17.12 -8.33 21.67
CA LYS A 569 18.28 -9.08 22.23
C LYS A 569 19.55 -8.52 21.62
N LEU A 570 20.58 -8.36 22.45
CA LEU A 570 21.95 -8.18 21.99
C LEU A 570 22.42 -9.48 21.34
N GLY A 571 23.09 -9.39 20.20
CA GLY A 571 23.53 -10.52 19.38
C GLY A 571 24.69 -11.31 20.00
#